data_565a1b81d27f205b52089e7077f0262e
#
_entry.id   565a1b81d27f205b52089e7077f0262e
#
_cell.length_a   1.000
_cell.length_b   1.000
_cell.length_c   1.000
_cell.angle_alpha   90.00
_cell.angle_beta   90.00
_cell.angle_gamma   90.00
#
_symmetry.space_group_name_H-M   'P 1'
#
loop_
_entity.id
_entity.type
_entity.pdbx_description
1 polymer ?
#
loop_
_entity_poly.entity_id
_entity_poly.type
_entity_poly.pdbx_seq_one_letter_code
_entity_poly.pdbx_strand_id
1 'polypeptide(L)'
;MLSTMQDVPLLISRILTHGSTVHGSSQVTTWTGEAEPHRRDFAAIGARSAQLAHALRDELGVRGDDRVATLMWNNAEHVEAYFAIPSMGALLHTLNLRLPAEQLVWIVHHAADKVVLVNGSLIPMLAPLLPKLTEVEHVVVSGPGDRSPLHGTHARIHEYEELIAGRPTTYDWPELDERQAAAMCYTSGTTGDPKGVVYSHRSIYLHSMQVNMTQSMGLTDQDTSLVVVPQFHVNAWGLPHATFMTGVNMLMPDRFLQPAPLAEMIERERPSHAAAVPTIWQGLLGELLARPRDVSSLTQVTIGGAACPPSLMEAFDRLGMRVCHAWGMTETSPLGTVARPPAHAAGTDEEFAYRLTQGRFPAGVQARLTGPDGERLPWDGESAGELEVRGPWIAGAYYNGPDAEPLRPTDKFSEDGWLKTGDVGTISPDGFLTLTDRAKDVIKSGGEWISSVELENALMSHPDVTEAAVVAVPDEKWGERPLATVVLREGATADFETLRVFLADEGRIARWQLPERWTVIESVPKTSVGKFDKKVLRRRYADGQLDVTRL
;
A
#
# COMPACT_ATOMS: atom_id res chain seq x y z
N MET A 1 -30.54 9.50 -26.40
CA MET A 1 -31.22 10.26 -25.32
C MET A 1 -30.27 10.28 -24.13
N LEU A 2 -30.01 11.48 -23.55
CA LEU A 2 -29.26 11.56 -22.31
C LEU A 2 -30.15 11.17 -21.13
N SER A 3 -29.51 10.77 -20.01
CA SER A 3 -30.18 10.49 -18.74
C SER A 3 -30.91 11.71 -18.18
N THR A 4 -31.91 11.47 -17.35
CA THR A 4 -32.62 12.53 -16.58
C THR A 4 -32.04 12.70 -15.17
N MET A 5 -30.97 11.98 -14.84
CA MET A 5 -30.29 12.11 -13.54
C MET A 5 -29.49 13.42 -13.49
N GLN A 6 -29.37 13.97 -12.28
CA GLN A 6 -28.58 15.19 -12.05
C GLN A 6 -27.10 14.92 -12.36
N ASP A 7 -26.46 15.85 -13.03
CA ASP A 7 -25.02 15.84 -13.29
C ASP A 7 -24.29 16.50 -12.11
N VAL A 8 -24.02 15.70 -11.08
CA VAL A 8 -23.37 16.14 -9.84
C VAL A 8 -22.00 15.46 -9.75
N PRO A 9 -20.88 16.22 -9.75
CA PRO A 9 -19.54 15.65 -9.79
C PRO A 9 -19.18 14.88 -8.50
N LEU A 10 -18.42 13.80 -8.64
CA LEU A 10 -17.95 12.95 -7.56
C LEU A 10 -16.67 13.56 -6.95
N LEU A 11 -16.82 14.44 -5.96
CA LEU A 11 -15.74 15.22 -5.38
C LEU A 11 -15.36 14.74 -3.96
N ILE A 12 -14.09 14.87 -3.59
CA ILE A 12 -13.61 14.61 -2.23
C ILE A 12 -14.26 15.55 -1.22
N SER A 13 -14.54 16.81 -1.60
CA SER A 13 -15.26 17.77 -0.75
C SER A 13 -16.65 17.27 -0.33
N ARG A 14 -17.30 16.44 -1.14
CA ARG A 14 -18.59 15.82 -0.80
C ARG A 14 -18.42 14.71 0.25
N ILE A 15 -17.33 13.92 0.17
CA ILE A 15 -16.97 12.93 1.21
C ILE A 15 -16.68 13.68 2.52
N LEU A 16 -15.88 14.75 2.47
CA LEU A 16 -15.56 15.59 3.63
C LEU A 16 -16.82 16.15 4.28
N THR A 17 -17.69 16.80 3.49
CA THR A 17 -18.94 17.39 4.00
C THR A 17 -19.87 16.33 4.58
N HIS A 18 -20.04 15.20 3.89
CA HIS A 18 -20.87 14.09 4.39
C HIS A 18 -20.34 13.55 5.72
N GLY A 19 -19.06 13.17 5.79
CA GLY A 19 -18.45 12.59 6.99
C GLY A 19 -18.48 13.57 8.17
N SER A 20 -18.15 14.85 7.96
CA SER A 20 -18.13 15.83 9.04
C SER A 20 -19.51 16.27 9.53
N THR A 21 -20.58 16.07 8.74
CA THR A 21 -21.95 16.43 9.13
C THR A 21 -22.79 15.25 9.55
N VAL A 22 -22.82 14.17 8.76
CA VAL A 22 -23.64 12.98 9.03
C VAL A 22 -22.98 12.10 10.09
N HIS A 23 -21.67 11.94 10.01
CA HIS A 23 -20.86 11.13 10.92
C HIS A 23 -19.97 11.98 11.83
N GLY A 24 -20.40 13.21 12.16
CA GLY A 24 -19.59 14.19 12.87
C GLY A 24 -19.03 13.72 14.22
N SER A 25 -19.66 12.75 14.88
CA SER A 25 -19.21 12.17 16.15
C SER A 25 -18.21 11.01 16.02
N SER A 26 -18.02 10.46 14.81
CA SER A 26 -16.99 9.44 14.57
C SER A 26 -15.59 10.01 14.82
N GLN A 27 -14.63 9.17 15.21
CA GLN A 27 -13.36 9.62 15.77
C GLN A 27 -12.17 9.32 14.87
N VAL A 28 -11.22 10.25 14.83
CA VAL A 28 -9.83 10.02 14.43
C VAL A 28 -8.99 10.05 15.69
N THR A 29 -8.49 8.91 16.10
CA THR A 29 -7.63 8.73 17.29
C THR A 29 -6.20 8.60 16.84
N THR A 30 -5.34 9.55 17.19
CA THR A 30 -3.88 9.48 16.93
C THR A 30 -3.16 8.96 18.15
N TRP A 31 -2.45 7.85 18.00
CA TRP A 31 -1.61 7.29 19.05
C TRP A 31 -0.35 8.13 19.22
N THR A 32 -0.08 8.53 20.46
CA THR A 32 1.06 9.41 20.80
C THR A 32 2.19 8.67 21.50
N GLY A 33 1.93 7.44 21.99
CA GLY A 33 2.81 6.73 22.90
C GLY A 33 2.66 7.18 24.38
N GLU A 34 1.76 8.10 24.65
CA GLU A 34 1.42 8.59 25.99
C GLU A 34 0.21 7.82 26.58
N ALA A 35 -0.15 8.15 27.83
CA ALA A 35 -1.27 7.52 28.51
C ALA A 35 -2.59 7.71 27.75
N GLU A 36 -2.80 8.90 27.17
CA GLU A 36 -4.01 9.21 26.42
C GLU A 36 -3.64 9.58 24.98
N PRO A 37 -4.27 8.94 23.96
CA PRO A 37 -4.12 9.32 22.56
C PRO A 37 -4.86 10.63 22.28
N HIS A 38 -4.45 11.33 21.23
CA HIS A 38 -5.18 12.50 20.76
C HIS A 38 -6.41 12.07 19.97
N ARG A 39 -7.59 12.61 20.34
CA ARG A 39 -8.87 12.30 19.68
C ARG A 39 -9.43 13.57 19.04
N ARG A 40 -9.87 13.44 17.79
CA ARG A 40 -10.65 14.46 17.09
C ARG A 40 -11.85 13.78 16.45
N ASP A 41 -13.02 14.36 16.61
CA ASP A 41 -14.18 13.89 15.87
C ASP A 41 -14.16 14.36 14.40
N PHE A 42 -14.98 13.74 13.56
CA PHE A 42 -15.04 14.08 12.14
C PHE A 42 -15.53 15.51 11.90
N ALA A 43 -16.37 16.05 12.80
CA ALA A 43 -16.78 17.44 12.74
C ALA A 43 -15.58 18.38 12.91
N ALA A 44 -14.71 18.09 13.90
CA ALA A 44 -13.48 18.83 14.11
C ALA A 44 -12.49 18.69 12.94
N ILE A 45 -12.35 17.47 12.37
CA ILE A 45 -11.55 17.27 11.15
C ILE A 45 -12.08 18.14 10.01
N GLY A 46 -13.41 18.19 9.79
CA GLY A 46 -14.02 19.03 8.77
C GLY A 46 -13.73 20.53 8.99
N ALA A 47 -13.90 21.02 10.22
CA ALA A 47 -13.63 22.41 10.59
C ALA A 47 -12.14 22.77 10.39
N ARG A 48 -11.22 21.90 10.81
CA ARG A 48 -9.78 22.11 10.67
C ARG A 48 -9.29 21.99 9.24
N SER A 49 -9.91 21.10 8.43
CA SER A 49 -9.67 21.05 6.98
C SER A 49 -10.07 22.36 6.29
N ALA A 50 -11.19 22.98 6.69
CA ALA A 50 -11.58 24.30 6.19
C ALA A 50 -10.57 25.39 6.60
N GLN A 51 -10.13 25.39 7.86
CA GLN A 51 -9.10 26.31 8.36
C GLN A 51 -7.78 26.16 7.60
N LEU A 52 -7.34 24.89 7.35
CA LEU A 52 -6.15 24.61 6.55
C LEU A 52 -6.29 25.10 5.10
N ALA A 53 -7.44 24.90 4.47
CA ALA A 53 -7.70 25.38 3.12
C ALA A 53 -7.63 26.92 3.03
N HIS A 54 -8.19 27.65 4.01
CA HIS A 54 -8.02 29.10 4.09
C HIS A 54 -6.55 29.49 4.25
N ALA A 55 -5.80 28.79 5.10
CA ALA A 55 -4.38 29.07 5.33
C ALA A 55 -3.55 28.86 4.06
N LEU A 56 -3.75 27.73 3.40
CA LEU A 56 -3.05 27.39 2.15
C LEU A 56 -3.35 28.44 1.06
N ARG A 57 -4.61 28.85 0.91
CA ARG A 57 -5.02 29.82 -0.12
C ARG A 57 -4.54 31.24 0.19
N ASP A 58 -4.81 31.74 1.39
CA ASP A 58 -4.72 33.16 1.71
C ASP A 58 -3.32 33.59 2.16
N GLU A 59 -2.59 32.70 2.83
CA GLU A 59 -1.26 32.99 3.35
C GLU A 59 -0.13 32.34 2.54
N LEU A 60 -0.31 31.08 2.12
CA LEU A 60 0.73 30.38 1.35
C LEU A 60 0.54 30.52 -0.17
N GLY A 61 -0.56 31.18 -0.60
CA GLY A 61 -0.81 31.47 -2.01
C GLY A 61 -1.05 30.24 -2.89
N VAL A 62 -1.47 29.11 -2.27
CA VAL A 62 -1.81 27.87 -3.01
C VAL A 62 -3.06 28.10 -3.85
N ARG A 63 -3.02 27.70 -5.11
CA ARG A 63 -4.12 27.79 -6.09
C ARG A 63 -4.39 26.41 -6.70
N GLY A 64 -5.41 26.34 -7.54
CA GLY A 64 -5.72 25.09 -8.28
C GLY A 64 -4.49 24.55 -9.00
N ASP A 65 -4.35 23.24 -9.01
CA ASP A 65 -3.23 22.48 -9.56
C ASP A 65 -1.86 22.68 -8.88
N ASP A 66 -1.70 23.57 -7.90
CA ASP A 66 -0.50 23.61 -7.07
C ASP A 66 -0.36 22.30 -6.28
N ARG A 67 0.85 21.77 -6.20
CA ARG A 67 1.16 20.55 -5.43
C ARG A 67 1.55 20.94 -4.02
N VAL A 68 0.86 20.31 -3.07
CA VAL A 68 1.16 20.41 -1.65
C VAL A 68 1.64 19.05 -1.17
N ALA A 69 2.93 18.95 -0.91
CA ALA A 69 3.54 17.71 -0.45
C ALA A 69 3.30 17.49 1.04
N THR A 70 3.22 16.22 1.43
CA THR A 70 3.18 15.81 2.85
C THR A 70 4.31 14.84 3.16
N LEU A 71 5.14 15.16 4.15
CA LEU A 71 6.15 14.29 4.74
C LEU A 71 5.70 14.00 6.18
N MET A 72 4.72 13.11 6.33
CA MET A 72 3.97 12.93 7.57
C MET A 72 3.69 11.45 7.87
N TRP A 73 3.54 11.15 9.16
CA TRP A 73 3.03 9.87 9.64
C TRP A 73 1.49 9.79 9.50
N ASN A 74 0.92 8.64 9.87
CA ASN A 74 -0.51 8.46 9.94
C ASN A 74 -1.07 9.13 11.20
N ASN A 75 -1.62 10.32 11.07
CA ASN A 75 -2.19 11.10 12.16
C ASN A 75 -3.35 11.99 11.68
N ALA A 76 -4.01 12.67 12.62
CA ALA A 76 -5.18 13.49 12.32
C ALA A 76 -4.85 14.68 11.40
N GLU A 77 -3.70 15.35 11.59
CA GLU A 77 -3.27 16.49 10.76
C GLU A 77 -3.05 16.04 9.30
N HIS A 78 -2.56 14.82 9.10
CA HIS A 78 -2.43 14.26 7.75
C HIS A 78 -3.80 13.95 7.14
N VAL A 79 -4.79 13.50 7.93
CA VAL A 79 -6.17 13.33 7.46
C VAL A 79 -6.78 14.69 7.09
N GLU A 80 -6.55 15.74 7.88
CA GLU A 80 -6.98 17.11 7.56
C GLU A 80 -6.43 17.56 6.20
N ALA A 81 -5.13 17.29 5.93
CA ALA A 81 -4.50 17.58 4.63
C ALA A 81 -5.11 16.77 3.47
N TYR A 82 -5.45 15.50 3.71
CA TYR A 82 -6.11 14.62 2.73
C TYR A 82 -7.45 15.14 2.23
N PHE A 83 -8.13 15.91 3.06
CA PHE A 83 -9.39 16.53 2.71
C PHE A 83 -9.24 17.98 2.26
N ALA A 84 -8.46 18.79 2.96
CA ALA A 84 -8.32 20.20 2.67
C ALA A 84 -7.74 20.47 1.27
N ILE A 85 -6.60 19.83 0.98
CA ILE A 85 -5.84 20.11 -0.26
C ILE A 85 -6.66 19.80 -1.52
N PRO A 86 -7.16 18.58 -1.72
CA PRO A 86 -7.93 18.29 -2.92
C PRO A 86 -9.28 19.00 -2.95
N SER A 87 -9.94 19.20 -1.80
CA SER A 87 -11.24 19.88 -1.78
C SER A 87 -11.18 21.34 -2.19
N MET A 88 -10.05 22.02 -2.01
CA MET A 88 -9.86 23.38 -2.50
C MET A 88 -9.40 23.48 -3.97
N GLY A 89 -9.14 22.32 -4.62
CA GLY A 89 -8.71 22.21 -6.01
C GLY A 89 -7.20 22.10 -6.21
N ALA A 90 -6.40 22.01 -5.13
CA ALA A 90 -4.98 21.72 -5.18
C ALA A 90 -4.71 20.21 -5.21
N LEU A 91 -3.47 19.80 -5.47
CA LEU A 91 -3.07 18.40 -5.58
C LEU A 91 -2.29 17.96 -4.34
N LEU A 92 -2.83 16.97 -3.61
CA LEU A 92 -2.12 16.32 -2.51
C LEU A 92 -1.02 15.42 -3.05
N HIS A 93 0.23 15.65 -2.64
CA HIS A 93 1.35 14.79 -3.00
C HIS A 93 1.96 14.15 -1.75
N THR A 94 1.83 12.85 -1.58
CA THR A 94 2.34 12.15 -0.40
C THR A 94 3.75 11.62 -0.64
N LEU A 95 4.72 12.10 0.15
CA LEU A 95 6.13 11.71 0.05
C LEU A 95 6.41 10.45 0.86
N ASN A 96 6.96 9.43 0.23
CA ASN A 96 7.31 8.19 0.90
C ASN A 96 8.56 8.37 1.77
N LEU A 97 8.36 8.35 3.10
CA LEU A 97 9.39 8.56 4.13
C LEU A 97 10.56 7.56 4.09
N ARG A 98 10.42 6.46 3.36
CA ARG A 98 11.38 5.37 3.31
C ARG A 98 12.23 5.37 2.04
N LEU A 99 12.04 6.38 1.18
CA LEU A 99 12.85 6.53 -0.03
C LEU A 99 14.21 7.15 0.31
N PRO A 100 15.26 6.82 -0.48
CA PRO A 100 16.55 7.52 -0.40
C PRO A 100 16.39 9.01 -0.67
N ALA A 101 17.26 9.81 -0.03
CA ALA A 101 17.26 11.27 -0.14
C ALA A 101 17.27 11.79 -1.59
N GLU A 102 18.05 11.17 -2.46
CA GLU A 102 18.15 11.55 -3.88
C GLU A 102 16.84 11.33 -4.63
N GLN A 103 16.12 10.24 -4.32
CA GLN A 103 14.82 9.99 -4.93
C GLN A 103 13.76 10.97 -4.42
N LEU A 104 13.78 11.32 -3.12
CA LEU A 104 12.88 12.34 -2.58
C LEU A 104 13.11 13.70 -3.25
N VAL A 105 14.36 14.11 -3.41
CA VAL A 105 14.70 15.35 -4.14
C VAL A 105 14.17 15.31 -5.57
N TRP A 106 14.41 14.20 -6.28
CA TRP A 106 13.94 14.04 -7.66
C TRP A 106 12.40 14.10 -7.75
N ILE A 107 11.69 13.43 -6.85
CA ILE A 107 10.21 13.39 -6.82
C ILE A 107 9.64 14.79 -6.58
N VAL A 108 10.17 15.53 -5.60
CA VAL A 108 9.70 16.89 -5.27
C VAL A 108 9.91 17.85 -6.44
N HIS A 109 11.06 17.79 -7.11
CA HIS A 109 11.31 18.57 -8.34
C HIS A 109 10.39 18.16 -9.49
N HIS A 110 10.25 16.84 -9.73
CA HIS A 110 9.43 16.34 -10.83
C HIS A 110 7.95 16.68 -10.64
N ALA A 111 7.46 16.68 -9.39
CA ALA A 111 6.11 17.13 -9.04
C ALA A 111 6.00 18.67 -9.04
N ALA A 112 7.12 19.40 -8.90
CA ALA A 112 7.15 20.84 -8.65
C ALA A 112 6.33 21.23 -7.42
N ASP A 113 6.63 20.61 -6.27
CA ASP A 113 5.93 20.87 -5.00
C ASP A 113 6.22 22.28 -4.50
N LYS A 114 5.19 23.04 -4.18
CA LYS A 114 5.26 24.42 -3.70
C LYS A 114 5.33 24.52 -2.18
N VAL A 115 4.62 23.64 -1.51
CA VAL A 115 4.49 23.59 -0.04
C VAL A 115 4.80 22.19 0.44
N VAL A 116 5.49 22.06 1.59
CA VAL A 116 5.70 20.78 2.27
C VAL A 116 5.12 20.86 3.68
N LEU A 117 4.09 20.06 3.96
CA LEU A 117 3.64 19.78 5.33
C LEU A 117 4.53 18.68 5.90
N VAL A 118 5.15 18.92 7.05
CA VAL A 118 6.08 17.96 7.66
C VAL A 118 5.74 17.69 9.12
N ASN A 119 5.76 16.41 9.52
CA ASN A 119 5.73 16.09 10.95
C ASN A 119 7.05 16.51 11.61
N GLY A 120 6.99 17.17 12.77
CA GLY A 120 8.17 17.69 13.46
C GLY A 120 9.26 16.65 13.72
N SER A 121 8.90 15.38 13.95
CA SER A 121 9.85 14.28 14.10
C SER A 121 10.61 13.93 12.83
N LEU A 122 10.14 14.38 11.66
CA LEU A 122 10.73 14.12 10.33
C LEU A 122 11.57 15.32 9.81
N ILE A 123 11.68 16.39 10.59
CA ILE A 123 12.58 17.53 10.26
C ILE A 123 14.02 17.07 9.98
N PRO A 124 14.62 16.15 10.75
CA PRO A 124 15.97 15.66 10.45
C PRO A 124 16.11 14.99 9.07
N MET A 125 15.01 14.48 8.52
CA MET A 125 14.99 13.94 7.14
C MET A 125 14.85 15.05 6.09
N LEU A 126 13.97 16.05 6.33
CA LEU A 126 13.69 17.11 5.35
C LEU A 126 14.79 18.17 5.28
N ALA A 127 15.29 18.64 6.44
CA ALA A 127 16.20 19.77 6.51
C ALA A 127 17.45 19.64 5.62
N PRO A 128 18.13 18.48 5.54
CA PRO A 128 19.27 18.31 4.62
C PRO A 128 18.91 18.39 3.14
N LEU A 129 17.63 18.18 2.79
CA LEU A 129 17.15 18.20 1.41
C LEU A 129 16.74 19.61 0.95
N LEU A 130 16.24 20.45 1.87
CA LEU A 130 15.72 21.79 1.55
C LEU A 130 16.65 22.64 0.68
N PRO A 131 17.98 22.69 0.87
CA PRO A 131 18.85 23.47 0.00
C PRO A 131 18.80 23.06 -1.48
N LYS A 132 18.34 21.84 -1.77
CA LYS A 132 18.15 21.31 -3.12
C LYS A 132 16.72 21.50 -3.64
N LEU A 133 15.74 21.74 -2.79
CA LEU A 133 14.31 21.83 -3.12
C LEU A 133 13.90 23.29 -3.39
N THR A 134 14.48 23.89 -4.41
CA THR A 134 14.39 25.33 -4.71
C THR A 134 12.97 25.83 -5.03
N GLU A 135 12.07 24.95 -5.47
CA GLU A 135 10.66 25.25 -5.75
C GLU A 135 9.79 25.29 -4.51
N VAL A 136 10.25 24.70 -3.39
CA VAL A 136 9.52 24.70 -2.14
C VAL A 136 9.59 26.08 -1.48
N GLU A 137 8.51 26.83 -1.52
CA GLU A 137 8.41 28.17 -0.95
C GLU A 137 8.09 28.15 0.55
N HIS A 138 7.32 27.16 1.01
CA HIS A 138 6.81 27.07 2.36
C HIS A 138 6.98 25.67 2.95
N VAL A 139 7.34 25.62 4.25
CA VAL A 139 7.33 24.40 5.06
C VAL A 139 6.41 24.63 6.26
N VAL A 140 5.40 23.76 6.41
CA VAL A 140 4.45 23.80 7.53
C VAL A 140 4.73 22.65 8.47
N VAL A 141 5.11 22.93 9.70
CA VAL A 141 5.51 21.93 10.69
C VAL A 141 4.35 21.57 11.61
N SER A 142 4.04 20.27 11.72
CA SER A 142 3.00 19.72 12.60
C SER A 142 3.62 18.85 13.69
N GLY A 143 3.12 18.99 14.91
CA GLY A 143 3.52 18.16 16.05
C GLY A 143 4.91 18.47 16.61
N PRO A 144 5.38 17.71 17.64
CA PRO A 144 6.63 17.98 18.33
C PRO A 144 7.88 17.66 17.51
N GLY A 145 8.96 18.42 17.71
CA GLY A 145 10.26 18.24 17.05
C GLY A 145 11.13 19.49 17.19
N ASP A 146 12.43 19.37 16.95
CA ASP A 146 13.36 20.50 16.94
C ASP A 146 13.29 21.23 15.60
N ARG A 147 12.98 22.54 15.62
CA ARG A 147 12.90 23.41 14.42
C ARG A 147 14.25 24.00 14.03
N SER A 148 15.26 23.92 14.89
CA SER A 148 16.57 24.55 14.64
C SER A 148 17.22 24.16 13.30
N PRO A 149 17.08 22.90 12.79
CA PRO A 149 17.64 22.54 11.49
C PRO A 149 16.98 23.26 10.30
N LEU A 150 15.82 23.87 10.49
CA LEU A 150 15.11 24.63 9.45
C LEU A 150 15.51 26.11 9.40
N HIS A 151 16.25 26.61 10.41
CA HIS A 151 16.64 28.01 10.48
C HIS A 151 17.63 28.37 9.35
N GLY A 152 17.38 29.48 8.69
CA GLY A 152 18.24 29.98 7.61
C GLY A 152 18.07 29.25 6.26
N THR A 153 17.08 28.38 6.14
CA THR A 153 16.68 27.83 4.83
C THR A 153 15.98 28.91 3.99
N HIS A 154 15.88 28.72 2.67
CA HIS A 154 15.20 29.65 1.77
C HIS A 154 13.67 29.61 1.93
N ALA A 155 13.10 28.47 2.35
CA ALA A 155 11.67 28.31 2.54
C ALA A 155 11.18 29.04 3.80
N ARG A 156 9.97 29.57 3.75
CA ARG A 156 9.30 30.15 4.93
C ARG A 156 8.75 29.03 5.80
N ILE A 157 9.07 29.09 7.08
CA ILE A 157 8.67 28.07 8.06
C ILE A 157 7.43 28.55 8.80
N HIS A 158 6.43 27.69 8.94
CA HIS A 158 5.17 27.94 9.62
C HIS A 158 4.89 26.82 10.63
N GLU A 159 4.28 27.16 11.77
CA GLU A 159 3.72 26.19 12.71
C GLU A 159 2.27 25.88 12.30
N TYR A 160 1.92 24.61 12.16
CA TYR A 160 0.61 24.16 11.67
C TYR A 160 -0.54 24.76 12.49
N GLU A 161 -0.49 24.64 13.83
CA GLU A 161 -1.55 25.10 14.71
C GLU A 161 -1.69 26.64 14.70
N GLU A 162 -0.59 27.38 14.62
CA GLU A 162 -0.60 28.83 14.52
C GLU A 162 -1.15 29.28 13.15
N LEU A 163 -0.76 28.57 12.10
CA LEU A 163 -1.17 28.87 10.72
C LEU A 163 -2.69 28.73 10.53
N ILE A 164 -3.32 27.73 11.15
CA ILE A 164 -4.77 27.53 11.03
C ILE A 164 -5.59 28.27 12.11
N ALA A 165 -4.96 28.73 13.19
CA ALA A 165 -5.65 29.36 14.31
C ALA A 165 -6.48 30.60 13.90
N GLY A 166 -7.72 30.69 14.40
CA GLY A 166 -8.61 31.82 14.17
C GLY A 166 -9.17 31.94 12.75
N ARG A 167 -8.85 31.01 11.84
CA ARG A 167 -9.44 30.98 10.49
C ARG A 167 -10.85 30.41 10.51
N PRO A 168 -11.69 30.75 9.52
CA PRO A 168 -13.05 30.22 9.45
C PRO A 168 -13.07 28.68 9.44
N THR A 169 -14.01 28.11 10.18
CA THR A 169 -14.22 26.65 10.29
C THR A 169 -15.09 26.07 9.18
N THR A 170 -15.52 26.92 8.24
CA THR A 170 -16.24 26.56 7.03
C THR A 170 -15.49 27.08 5.82
N TYR A 171 -15.58 26.38 4.70
CA TYR A 171 -14.97 26.79 3.44
C TYR A 171 -16.00 26.63 2.31
N ASP A 172 -16.04 27.57 1.40
CA ASP A 172 -16.88 27.48 0.21
C ASP A 172 -16.14 26.63 -0.85
N TRP A 173 -16.33 25.31 -0.75
CA TRP A 173 -15.63 24.34 -1.60
C TRP A 173 -16.04 24.53 -3.06
N PRO A 174 -15.07 24.75 -3.98
CA PRO A 174 -15.38 24.95 -5.39
C PRO A 174 -16.00 23.70 -6.03
N GLU A 175 -16.91 23.90 -6.96
CA GLU A 175 -17.36 22.86 -7.88
C GLU A 175 -16.27 22.60 -8.93
N LEU A 176 -15.63 21.44 -8.83
CA LEU A 176 -14.51 21.02 -9.68
C LEU A 176 -15.01 20.01 -10.73
N ASP A 177 -14.23 19.83 -11.81
CA ASP A 177 -14.40 18.64 -12.66
C ASP A 177 -13.94 17.40 -11.87
N GLU A 178 -14.78 16.38 -11.79
CA GLU A 178 -14.46 15.15 -11.07
C GLU A 178 -13.23 14.40 -11.62
N ARG A 179 -12.81 14.71 -12.86
CA ARG A 179 -11.60 14.18 -13.51
C ARG A 179 -10.34 14.96 -13.15
N GLN A 180 -10.48 16.11 -12.49
CA GLN A 180 -9.33 16.89 -12.01
C GLN A 180 -8.48 16.04 -11.05
N ALA A 181 -7.17 16.26 -11.09
CA ALA A 181 -6.21 15.67 -10.19
C ALA A 181 -6.51 16.04 -8.73
N ALA A 182 -6.50 15.07 -7.84
CA ALA A 182 -6.79 15.24 -6.42
C ALA A 182 -5.64 14.80 -5.52
N ALA A 183 -4.99 13.69 -5.86
CA ALA A 183 -3.84 13.18 -5.12
C ALA A 183 -2.83 12.52 -6.06
N MET A 184 -1.58 12.44 -5.62
CA MET A 184 -0.49 11.81 -6.35
C MET A 184 0.39 10.98 -5.42
N CYS A 185 0.77 9.78 -5.89
CA CYS A 185 1.77 8.93 -5.25
C CYS A 185 2.81 8.49 -6.28
N TYR A 186 4.07 8.39 -5.85
CA TYR A 186 5.11 7.83 -6.69
C TYR A 186 5.36 6.36 -6.37
N THR A 187 5.56 5.57 -7.42
CA THR A 187 6.01 4.18 -7.28
C THR A 187 7.51 4.16 -6.96
N SER A 188 7.96 3.18 -6.20
CA SER A 188 9.39 3.00 -5.86
C SER A 188 10.24 2.48 -7.03
N GLY A 189 9.87 2.74 -8.27
CA GLY A 189 10.54 2.35 -9.51
C GLY A 189 11.57 1.22 -9.37
N THR A 190 11.21 -0.02 -9.73
CA THR A 190 12.17 -1.14 -9.69
C THR A 190 13.19 -1.06 -10.83
N THR A 191 12.92 -0.21 -11.82
CA THR A 191 13.77 0.00 -13.00
C THR A 191 13.64 1.47 -13.44
N GLY A 192 14.64 2.30 -13.12
CA GLY A 192 14.67 3.72 -13.50
C GLY A 192 14.09 4.66 -12.43
N ASP A 193 13.72 5.87 -12.84
CA ASP A 193 13.17 6.90 -11.97
C ASP A 193 11.77 6.52 -11.44
N PRO A 194 11.39 6.99 -10.24
CA PRO A 194 10.05 6.80 -9.71
C PRO A 194 8.98 7.32 -10.67
N LYS A 195 7.85 6.62 -10.78
CA LYS A 195 6.75 7.02 -11.67
C LYS A 195 5.60 7.58 -10.86
N GLY A 196 5.15 8.79 -11.20
CA GLY A 196 4.00 9.43 -10.56
C GLY A 196 2.69 8.88 -11.09
N VAL A 197 1.79 8.49 -10.18
CA VAL A 197 0.40 8.12 -10.48
C VAL A 197 -0.50 9.19 -9.88
N VAL A 198 -1.31 9.82 -10.72
CA VAL A 198 -2.22 10.90 -10.34
C VAL A 198 -3.64 10.39 -10.31
N TYR A 199 -4.28 10.51 -9.16
CA TYR A 199 -5.66 10.09 -8.92
C TYR A 199 -6.59 11.28 -9.07
N SER A 200 -7.72 11.08 -9.74
CA SER A 200 -8.78 12.10 -9.83
C SER A 200 -9.72 12.03 -8.63
N HIS A 201 -10.51 13.10 -8.42
CA HIS A 201 -11.60 13.08 -7.45
C HIS A 201 -12.55 11.90 -7.70
N ARG A 202 -12.96 11.69 -8.95
CA ARG A 202 -13.81 10.57 -9.36
C ARG A 202 -13.21 9.22 -9.02
N SER A 203 -11.93 9.00 -9.34
CA SER A 203 -11.28 7.70 -9.08
C SER A 203 -11.23 7.39 -7.59
N ILE A 204 -10.90 8.37 -6.75
CA ILE A 204 -10.88 8.23 -5.29
C ILE A 204 -12.28 7.98 -4.74
N TYR A 205 -13.29 8.71 -5.23
CA TYR A 205 -14.67 8.56 -4.78
C TYR A 205 -15.21 7.15 -5.07
N LEU A 206 -15.08 6.68 -6.31
CA LEU A 206 -15.53 5.35 -6.74
C LEU A 206 -14.76 4.23 -6.05
N HIS A 207 -13.44 4.40 -5.89
CA HIS A 207 -12.61 3.47 -5.14
C HIS A 207 -13.08 3.38 -3.68
N SER A 208 -13.36 4.51 -3.01
CA SER A 208 -13.85 4.53 -1.62
C SER A 208 -15.20 3.84 -1.47
N MET A 209 -16.12 4.03 -2.42
CA MET A 209 -17.38 3.28 -2.45
C MET A 209 -17.12 1.77 -2.55
N GLN A 210 -16.21 1.35 -3.45
CA GLN A 210 -15.91 -0.07 -3.63
C GLN A 210 -15.23 -0.68 -2.40
N VAL A 211 -14.32 0.04 -1.73
CA VAL A 211 -13.68 -0.41 -0.47
C VAL A 211 -14.73 -0.72 0.59
N ASN A 212 -15.77 0.09 0.70
CA ASN A 212 -16.85 -0.08 1.68
C ASN A 212 -17.88 -1.17 1.32
N MET A 213 -17.87 -1.69 0.09
CA MET A 213 -18.78 -2.78 -0.26
C MET A 213 -18.46 -4.05 0.54
N THR A 214 -19.50 -4.83 0.89
CA THR A 214 -19.36 -6.08 1.64
C THR A 214 -18.47 -7.13 0.98
N GLN A 215 -18.32 -7.07 -0.34
CA GLN A 215 -17.41 -7.90 -1.12
C GLN A 215 -15.95 -7.43 -1.07
N SER A 216 -15.68 -6.28 -0.44
CA SER A 216 -14.34 -5.76 -0.18
C SER A 216 -14.06 -5.75 1.33
N MET A 217 -13.83 -4.60 1.96
CA MET A 217 -13.61 -4.55 3.42
C MET A 217 -14.92 -4.62 4.20
N GLY A 218 -16.01 -4.03 3.68
CA GLY A 218 -17.36 -4.14 4.25
C GLY A 218 -17.50 -3.45 5.62
N LEU A 219 -16.77 -2.34 5.82
CA LEU A 219 -16.75 -1.61 7.09
C LEU A 219 -17.99 -0.72 7.25
N THR A 220 -18.44 -0.57 8.49
CA THR A 220 -19.60 0.23 8.90
C THR A 220 -19.22 1.21 10.02
N ASP A 221 -20.12 2.12 10.37
CA ASP A 221 -19.94 3.09 11.48
C ASP A 221 -19.80 2.43 12.88
N GLN A 222 -20.02 1.11 12.98
CA GLN A 222 -19.76 0.34 14.20
C GLN A 222 -18.31 -0.13 14.31
N ASP A 223 -17.52 0.06 13.26
CA ASP A 223 -16.15 -0.39 13.19
C ASP A 223 -15.16 0.71 13.60
N THR A 224 -14.00 0.27 14.08
CA THR A 224 -12.79 1.08 14.24
C THR A 224 -11.69 0.42 13.43
N SER A 225 -11.13 1.15 12.47
CA SER A 225 -10.04 0.68 11.63
C SER A 225 -8.69 1.20 12.13
N LEU A 226 -7.80 0.29 12.53
CA LEU A 226 -6.38 0.61 12.77
C LEU A 226 -5.66 0.74 11.41
N VAL A 227 -5.33 1.97 11.04
CA VAL A 227 -4.76 2.34 9.75
C VAL A 227 -3.24 2.20 9.80
N VAL A 228 -2.73 0.94 9.74
CA VAL A 228 -1.28 0.66 9.75
C VAL A 228 -0.64 0.97 8.41
N VAL A 229 -1.37 0.77 7.31
CA VAL A 229 -0.90 1.12 5.96
C VAL A 229 -0.55 2.59 5.90
N PRO A 230 0.68 2.95 5.45
CA PRO A 230 1.10 4.35 5.46
C PRO A 230 0.25 5.24 4.55
N GLN A 231 -0.16 6.42 5.07
CA GLN A 231 -0.83 7.45 4.25
C GLN A 231 0.04 7.92 3.09
N PHE A 232 1.36 7.88 3.23
CA PHE A 232 2.29 8.24 2.15
C PHE A 232 2.45 7.16 1.06
N HIS A 233 1.77 6.02 1.18
CA HIS A 233 1.83 4.94 0.18
C HIS A 233 0.42 4.55 -0.27
N VAL A 234 0.12 4.82 -1.54
CA VAL A 234 -1.18 4.56 -2.17
C VAL A 234 -2.35 5.04 -1.30
N ASN A 235 -2.17 6.23 -0.66
CA ASN A 235 -3.17 6.91 0.15
C ASN A 235 -3.78 6.00 1.25
N ALA A 236 -2.93 5.24 1.98
CA ALA A 236 -3.36 4.27 2.99
C ALA A 236 -4.45 3.30 2.48
N TRP A 237 -4.32 2.85 1.24
CA TRP A 237 -5.29 1.97 0.54
C TRP A 237 -6.70 2.57 0.45
N GLY A 238 -6.80 3.91 0.43
CA GLY A 238 -8.06 4.65 0.36
C GLY A 238 -8.85 4.71 1.67
N LEU A 239 -8.32 4.15 2.76
CA LEU A 239 -9.00 4.11 4.06
C LEU A 239 -9.44 5.49 4.56
N PRO A 240 -8.63 6.58 4.48
CA PRO A 240 -9.08 7.88 4.98
C PRO A 240 -10.39 8.36 4.33
N HIS A 241 -10.53 8.21 3.02
CA HIS A 241 -11.75 8.61 2.30
C HIS A 241 -12.90 7.63 2.51
N ALA A 242 -12.60 6.31 2.49
CA ALA A 242 -13.60 5.26 2.67
C ALA A 242 -14.23 5.32 4.06
N THR A 243 -13.42 5.46 5.11
CA THR A 243 -13.90 5.56 6.49
C THR A 243 -14.73 6.82 6.74
N PHE A 244 -14.31 7.96 6.17
CA PHE A 244 -15.07 9.21 6.26
C PHE A 244 -16.42 9.13 5.55
N MET A 245 -16.50 8.38 4.46
CA MET A 245 -17.75 8.16 3.71
C MET A 245 -18.79 7.36 4.51
N THR A 246 -18.37 6.49 5.42
CA THR A 246 -19.28 5.56 6.14
C THR A 246 -19.25 5.72 7.66
N GLY A 247 -18.50 6.68 8.20
CA GLY A 247 -18.47 6.94 9.64
C GLY A 247 -17.63 5.95 10.46
N VAL A 248 -16.75 5.18 9.83
CA VAL A 248 -15.84 4.25 10.51
C VAL A 248 -14.81 5.04 11.30
N ASN A 249 -14.64 4.73 12.60
CA ASN A 249 -13.59 5.34 13.40
C ASN A 249 -12.19 4.97 12.88
N MET A 250 -11.26 5.89 12.93
CA MET A 250 -9.86 5.66 12.55
C MET A 250 -8.96 5.68 13.78
N LEU A 251 -8.15 4.63 13.95
CA LEU A 251 -7.04 4.60 14.89
C LEU A 251 -5.74 4.76 14.08
N MET A 252 -5.05 5.87 14.28
CA MET A 252 -3.87 6.28 13.56
C MET A 252 -2.63 6.00 14.41
N PRO A 253 -1.72 5.10 13.97
CA PRO A 253 -0.57 4.68 14.78
C PRO A 253 0.56 5.68 14.84
N ASP A 254 0.51 6.80 14.09
CA ASP A 254 1.63 7.75 13.93
C ASP A 254 2.93 7.00 13.55
N ARG A 255 4.02 7.24 14.24
CA ARG A 255 5.33 6.58 14.03
C ARG A 255 5.46 5.21 14.72
N PHE A 256 4.45 4.78 15.48
CA PHE A 256 4.51 3.59 16.33
C PHE A 256 4.04 2.33 15.60
N LEU A 257 4.79 1.94 14.57
CA LEU A 257 4.47 0.83 13.68
C LEU A 257 5.17 -0.50 14.06
N GLN A 258 5.90 -0.53 15.18
CA GLN A 258 6.56 -1.72 15.68
C GLN A 258 5.54 -2.70 16.30
N PRO A 259 5.86 -4.01 16.38
CA PRO A 259 4.94 -5.03 16.87
C PRO A 259 4.37 -4.76 18.28
N ALA A 260 5.21 -4.38 19.25
CA ALA A 260 4.78 -4.16 20.62
C ALA A 260 3.81 -2.96 20.77
N PRO A 261 4.07 -1.76 20.23
CA PRO A 261 3.09 -0.68 20.18
C PRO A 261 1.79 -1.04 19.46
N LEU A 262 1.85 -1.78 18.34
CA LEU A 262 0.64 -2.20 17.63
C LEU A 262 -0.22 -3.15 18.48
N ALA A 263 0.40 -4.12 19.15
CA ALA A 263 -0.31 -5.01 20.07
C ALA A 263 -0.96 -4.25 21.24
N GLU A 264 -0.27 -3.22 21.78
CA GLU A 264 -0.81 -2.35 22.82
C GLU A 264 -2.00 -1.52 22.32
N MET A 265 -1.91 -0.93 21.12
CA MET A 265 -3.03 -0.20 20.50
C MET A 265 -4.26 -1.08 20.32
N ILE A 266 -4.07 -2.33 19.86
CA ILE A 266 -5.18 -3.27 19.67
C ILE A 266 -5.85 -3.59 21.00
N GLU A 267 -5.08 -3.85 22.05
CA GLU A 267 -5.60 -4.14 23.39
C GLU A 267 -6.37 -2.97 23.98
N ARG A 268 -5.82 -1.75 23.88
CA ARG A 268 -6.37 -0.56 24.55
C ARG A 268 -7.50 0.11 23.78
N GLU A 269 -7.33 0.27 22.47
CA GLU A 269 -8.27 1.02 21.63
C GLU A 269 -9.29 0.12 20.94
N ARG A 270 -9.10 -1.20 21.02
CA ARG A 270 -10.04 -2.25 20.58
C ARG A 270 -10.56 -2.07 19.15
N PRO A 271 -9.69 -1.87 18.12
CA PRO A 271 -10.15 -1.84 16.74
C PRO A 271 -10.77 -3.19 16.32
N SER A 272 -11.77 -3.14 15.44
CA SER A 272 -12.39 -4.33 14.83
C SER A 272 -11.71 -4.75 13.53
N HIS A 273 -11.05 -3.79 12.86
CA HIS A 273 -10.37 -3.96 11.57
C HIS A 273 -8.96 -3.36 11.61
N ALA A 274 -8.06 -3.97 10.84
CA ALA A 274 -6.76 -3.37 10.53
C ALA A 274 -6.27 -3.81 9.15
N ALA A 275 -5.41 -3.01 8.52
CA ALA A 275 -4.85 -3.30 7.20
C ALA A 275 -3.34 -3.09 7.19
N ALA A 276 -2.59 -4.10 6.74
CA ALA A 276 -1.13 -4.01 6.60
C ALA A 276 -0.57 -5.06 5.62
N VAL A 277 0.72 -4.97 5.36
CA VAL A 277 1.49 -5.96 4.58
C VAL A 277 1.87 -7.18 5.44
N PRO A 278 2.13 -8.37 4.84
CA PRO A 278 2.43 -9.60 5.59
C PRO A 278 3.55 -9.46 6.63
N THR A 279 4.61 -8.70 6.35
CA THR A 279 5.75 -8.52 7.26
C THR A 279 5.38 -7.85 8.58
N ILE A 280 4.43 -6.92 8.56
CA ILE A 280 3.90 -6.30 9.79
C ILE A 280 3.10 -7.33 10.59
N TRP A 281 2.26 -8.10 9.91
CA TRP A 281 1.45 -9.14 10.55
C TRP A 281 2.28 -10.28 11.15
N GLN A 282 3.35 -10.70 10.47
CA GLN A 282 4.32 -11.66 11.03
C GLN A 282 4.99 -11.13 12.29
N GLY A 283 5.41 -9.86 12.27
CA GLY A 283 5.96 -9.20 13.45
C GLY A 283 4.97 -9.16 14.62
N LEU A 284 3.71 -8.77 14.37
CA LEU A 284 2.66 -8.75 15.37
C LEU A 284 2.38 -10.15 15.93
N LEU A 285 2.31 -11.18 15.07
CA LEU A 285 2.13 -12.57 15.51
C LEU A 285 3.25 -13.01 16.43
N GLY A 286 4.51 -12.71 16.08
CA GLY A 286 5.67 -13.00 16.92
C GLY A 286 5.60 -12.32 18.29
N GLU A 287 5.17 -11.07 18.34
CA GLU A 287 4.94 -10.32 19.58
C GLU A 287 3.85 -10.96 20.45
N LEU A 288 2.70 -11.31 19.86
CA LEU A 288 1.58 -11.92 20.56
C LEU A 288 1.90 -13.32 21.10
N LEU A 289 2.75 -14.08 20.41
CA LEU A 289 3.24 -15.39 20.89
C LEU A 289 4.21 -15.25 22.06
N ALA A 290 5.07 -14.22 22.02
CA ALA A 290 6.03 -13.95 23.09
C ALA A 290 5.39 -13.27 24.31
N ARG A 291 4.45 -12.37 24.08
CA ARG A 291 3.76 -11.56 25.08
C ARG A 291 2.27 -11.48 24.74
N PRO A 292 1.47 -12.46 25.17
CA PRO A 292 0.04 -12.49 24.90
C PRO A 292 -0.68 -11.24 25.39
N ARG A 293 -1.58 -10.69 24.56
CA ARG A 293 -2.46 -9.55 24.85
C ARG A 293 -3.87 -9.85 24.39
N ASP A 294 -4.85 -9.13 24.94
CA ASP A 294 -6.23 -9.22 24.45
C ASP A 294 -6.38 -8.50 23.11
N VAL A 295 -6.45 -9.29 22.04
CA VAL A 295 -6.68 -8.82 20.67
C VAL A 295 -8.06 -9.26 20.13
N SER A 296 -8.95 -9.70 21.00
CA SER A 296 -10.26 -10.27 20.63
C SER A 296 -11.20 -9.30 19.91
N SER A 297 -10.96 -8.00 20.01
CA SER A 297 -11.69 -6.97 19.26
C SER A 297 -11.38 -7.00 17.76
N LEU A 298 -10.15 -7.37 17.39
CA LEU A 298 -9.68 -7.37 16.00
C LEU A 298 -10.19 -8.62 15.28
N THR A 299 -11.37 -8.51 14.67
CA THR A 299 -12.06 -9.63 14.03
C THR A 299 -11.70 -9.78 12.54
N GLN A 300 -11.25 -8.71 11.89
CA GLN A 300 -10.87 -8.73 10.48
C GLN A 300 -9.54 -8.03 10.25
N VAL A 301 -8.64 -8.68 9.51
CA VAL A 301 -7.39 -8.08 9.04
C VAL A 301 -7.31 -8.17 7.51
N THR A 302 -6.99 -7.04 6.88
CA THR A 302 -6.74 -7.00 5.44
C THR A 302 -5.24 -7.11 5.18
N ILE A 303 -4.86 -8.08 4.36
CA ILE A 303 -3.48 -8.35 3.98
C ILE A 303 -3.33 -8.14 2.47
N GLY A 304 -2.37 -7.32 2.07
CA GLY A 304 -2.09 -7.05 0.66
C GLY A 304 -0.66 -6.59 0.45
N GLY A 305 -0.33 -6.31 -0.81
CA GLY A 305 0.99 -5.81 -1.19
C GLY A 305 2.06 -6.89 -1.38
N ALA A 306 1.87 -8.08 -0.83
CA ALA A 306 2.63 -9.30 -1.09
C ALA A 306 1.71 -10.52 -0.83
N ALA A 307 2.13 -11.71 -1.26
CA ALA A 307 1.40 -12.94 -0.99
C ALA A 307 1.30 -13.18 0.54
N CYS A 308 0.13 -13.63 0.99
CA CYS A 308 -0.10 -14.02 2.37
C CYS A 308 0.26 -15.49 2.55
N PRO A 309 1.27 -15.84 3.37
CA PRO A 309 1.58 -17.23 3.65
C PRO A 309 0.40 -17.97 4.28
N PRO A 310 0.09 -19.21 3.86
CA PRO A 310 -0.99 -20.02 4.46
C PRO A 310 -0.85 -20.15 5.98
N SER A 311 0.37 -20.39 6.47
CA SER A 311 0.66 -20.50 7.91
C SER A 311 0.34 -19.24 8.72
N LEU A 312 0.51 -18.06 8.13
CA LEU A 312 0.14 -16.80 8.74
C LEU A 312 -1.38 -16.67 8.83
N MET A 313 -2.10 -17.02 7.76
CA MET A 313 -3.56 -16.99 7.71
C MET A 313 -4.18 -17.93 8.76
N GLU A 314 -3.69 -19.16 8.85
CA GLU A 314 -4.11 -20.13 9.88
C GLU A 314 -3.82 -19.66 11.30
N ALA A 315 -2.64 -19.02 11.52
CA ALA A 315 -2.30 -18.50 12.84
C ALA A 315 -3.26 -17.39 13.29
N PHE A 316 -3.66 -16.52 12.38
CA PHE A 316 -4.64 -15.47 12.66
C PHE A 316 -6.06 -16.03 12.88
N ASP A 317 -6.46 -17.06 12.13
CA ASP A 317 -7.73 -17.75 12.37
C ASP A 317 -7.79 -18.33 13.79
N ARG A 318 -6.68 -18.93 14.29
CA ARG A 318 -6.60 -19.41 15.68
C ARG A 318 -6.74 -18.30 16.73
N LEU A 319 -6.39 -17.07 16.39
CA LEU A 319 -6.58 -15.87 17.23
C LEU A 319 -7.98 -15.25 17.06
N GLY A 320 -8.85 -15.82 16.23
CA GLY A 320 -10.18 -15.28 15.94
C GLY A 320 -10.21 -14.13 14.94
N MET A 321 -9.08 -13.85 14.26
CA MET A 321 -8.95 -12.79 13.26
C MET A 321 -9.14 -13.36 11.86
N ARG A 322 -10.18 -12.92 11.15
CA ARG A 322 -10.39 -13.35 9.77
C ARG A 322 -9.49 -12.55 8.81
N VAL A 323 -8.60 -13.26 8.12
CA VAL A 323 -7.76 -12.66 7.09
C VAL A 323 -8.56 -12.45 5.80
N CYS A 324 -8.52 -11.23 5.28
CA CYS A 324 -9.01 -10.83 3.98
C CYS A 324 -7.80 -10.52 3.08
N HIS A 325 -7.45 -11.44 2.18
CA HIS A 325 -6.33 -11.24 1.26
C HIS A 325 -6.76 -10.34 0.10
N ALA A 326 -5.89 -9.43 -0.33
CA ALA A 326 -6.18 -8.47 -1.38
C ALA A 326 -4.97 -8.27 -2.30
N TRP A 327 -5.24 -8.00 -3.57
CA TRP A 327 -4.23 -7.60 -4.53
C TRP A 327 -4.51 -6.21 -5.07
N GLY A 328 -3.44 -5.49 -5.30
CA GLY A 328 -3.44 -4.19 -5.94
C GLY A 328 -2.08 -3.55 -5.97
N MET A 329 -2.00 -2.40 -6.62
CA MET A 329 -0.78 -1.65 -6.84
C MET A 329 -1.07 -0.15 -6.84
N THR A 330 -0.05 0.69 -6.90
CA THR A 330 -0.21 2.15 -6.95
C THR A 330 -1.11 2.55 -8.11
N GLU A 331 -0.96 1.89 -9.25
CA GLU A 331 -1.73 2.13 -10.47
C GLU A 331 -3.19 1.65 -10.41
N THR A 332 -3.58 0.94 -9.34
CA THR A 332 -4.98 0.48 -9.13
C THR A 332 -5.68 1.16 -7.94
N SER A 333 -5.11 2.17 -7.32
CA SER A 333 -5.67 3.10 -6.29
C SER A 333 -5.91 2.59 -4.85
N PRO A 334 -5.50 1.42 -4.33
CA PRO A 334 -4.85 0.29 -4.97
C PRO A 334 -5.77 -0.89 -5.30
N LEU A 335 -7.09 -0.82 -5.12
CA LEU A 335 -7.99 -1.98 -5.12
C LEU A 335 -8.10 -2.64 -6.50
N GLY A 336 -7.48 -3.82 -6.65
CA GLY A 336 -7.66 -4.70 -7.80
C GLY A 336 -8.60 -5.86 -7.49
N THR A 337 -8.33 -6.65 -6.45
CA THR A 337 -9.14 -7.80 -6.02
C THR A 337 -9.20 -7.94 -4.50
N VAL A 338 -10.21 -8.66 -4.01
CA VAL A 338 -10.36 -9.04 -2.59
C VAL A 338 -10.85 -10.48 -2.48
N ALA A 339 -10.22 -11.27 -1.60
CA ALA A 339 -10.53 -12.67 -1.38
C ALA A 339 -11.69 -12.83 -0.38
N ARG A 340 -12.91 -12.64 -0.87
CA ARG A 340 -14.14 -13.01 -0.16
C ARG A 340 -14.67 -14.31 -0.76
N PRO A 341 -14.63 -15.44 -0.04
CA PRO A 341 -15.15 -16.72 -0.52
C PRO A 341 -16.59 -16.60 -0.98
N PRO A 342 -16.98 -17.30 -2.06
CA PRO A 342 -18.37 -17.33 -2.51
C PRO A 342 -19.26 -18.05 -1.52
N ALA A 343 -20.58 -17.81 -1.57
CA ALA A 343 -21.52 -18.34 -0.61
C ALA A 343 -21.53 -19.88 -0.53
N HIS A 344 -21.27 -20.56 -1.64
CA HIS A 344 -21.23 -22.04 -1.67
C HIS A 344 -20.01 -22.63 -0.95
N ALA A 345 -18.91 -21.87 -0.87
CA ALA A 345 -17.69 -22.30 -0.19
C ALA A 345 -17.67 -21.93 1.30
N ALA A 346 -18.54 -21.01 1.73
CA ALA A 346 -18.56 -20.55 3.12
C ALA A 346 -18.83 -21.71 4.10
N GLY A 347 -17.92 -21.92 5.06
CA GLY A 347 -18.01 -22.99 6.07
C GLY A 347 -17.67 -24.39 5.53
N THR A 348 -17.14 -24.51 4.32
CA THR A 348 -16.66 -25.78 3.74
C THR A 348 -15.12 -25.82 3.71
N ASP A 349 -14.57 -26.99 3.38
CA ASP A 349 -13.11 -27.16 3.21
C ASP A 349 -12.53 -26.31 2.07
N GLU A 350 -13.37 -25.88 1.11
CA GLU A 350 -12.97 -25.02 -0.01
C GLU A 350 -12.78 -23.55 0.40
N GLU A 351 -13.38 -23.12 1.51
CA GLU A 351 -13.30 -21.72 1.95
C GLU A 351 -11.87 -21.22 2.07
N PHE A 352 -11.00 -22.05 2.66
CA PHE A 352 -9.61 -21.68 2.87
C PHE A 352 -8.85 -21.52 1.55
N ALA A 353 -9.11 -22.38 0.56
CA ALA A 353 -8.51 -22.27 -0.77
C ALA A 353 -8.86 -20.95 -1.46
N TYR A 354 -10.13 -20.51 -1.40
CA TYR A 354 -10.54 -19.20 -1.90
C TYR A 354 -9.86 -18.03 -1.18
N ARG A 355 -9.67 -18.13 0.12
CA ARG A 355 -9.00 -17.09 0.93
C ARG A 355 -7.51 -16.96 0.62
N LEU A 356 -6.86 -18.03 0.19
CA LEU A 356 -5.46 -18.02 -0.23
C LEU A 356 -5.23 -17.33 -1.57
N THR A 357 -6.25 -17.25 -2.44
CA THR A 357 -6.16 -16.50 -3.70
C THR A 357 -5.98 -15.01 -3.43
N GLN A 358 -5.62 -14.22 -4.44
CA GLN A 358 -5.64 -12.76 -4.35
C GLN A 358 -7.05 -12.19 -4.41
N GLY A 359 -8.05 -13.02 -4.69
CA GLY A 359 -9.46 -12.70 -4.65
C GLY A 359 -10.11 -12.36 -5.98
N ARG A 360 -11.36 -11.95 -5.90
CA ARG A 360 -12.23 -11.67 -7.04
C ARG A 360 -12.16 -10.22 -7.46
N PHE A 361 -12.21 -9.98 -8.79
CA PHE A 361 -12.32 -8.63 -9.33
C PHE A 361 -13.67 -8.01 -9.02
N PRO A 362 -13.73 -6.75 -8.52
CA PRO A 362 -14.98 -6.02 -8.37
C PRO A 362 -15.50 -5.54 -9.74
N ALA A 363 -16.79 -5.23 -9.82
CA ALA A 363 -17.45 -4.82 -11.06
C ALA A 363 -16.78 -3.62 -11.77
N GLY A 364 -16.08 -2.77 -11.02
CA GLY A 364 -15.34 -1.62 -11.57
C GLY A 364 -14.00 -1.98 -12.20
N VAL A 365 -13.49 -3.20 -12.03
CA VAL A 365 -12.20 -3.65 -12.59
C VAL A 365 -12.43 -4.71 -13.64
N GLN A 366 -12.11 -4.38 -14.88
CA GLN A 366 -12.02 -5.35 -15.97
C GLN A 366 -10.62 -5.98 -15.95
N ALA A 367 -10.54 -7.28 -16.16
CA ALA A 367 -9.29 -8.02 -16.20
C ALA A 367 -9.20 -8.91 -17.43
N ARG A 368 -8.00 -9.18 -17.89
CA ARG A 368 -7.68 -10.21 -18.89
C ARG A 368 -6.31 -10.79 -18.61
N LEU A 369 -6.10 -12.01 -19.07
CA LEU A 369 -4.80 -12.65 -19.12
C LEU A 369 -4.30 -12.66 -20.57
N THR A 370 -3.01 -12.37 -20.74
CA THR A 370 -2.34 -12.40 -22.04
C THR A 370 -1.16 -13.35 -21.99
N GLY A 371 -1.09 -14.22 -23.00
CA GLY A 371 0.04 -15.12 -23.20
C GLY A 371 1.26 -14.41 -23.82
N PRO A 372 2.37 -15.16 -24.03
CA PRO A 372 3.62 -14.62 -24.56
C PRO A 372 3.50 -13.92 -25.92
N ASP A 373 2.61 -14.40 -26.77
CA ASP A 373 2.37 -13.87 -28.12
C ASP A 373 1.26 -12.79 -28.16
N GLY A 374 0.78 -12.37 -26.98
CA GLY A 374 -0.27 -11.36 -26.82
C GLY A 374 -1.70 -11.89 -27.01
N GLU A 375 -1.87 -13.19 -27.14
CA GLU A 375 -3.16 -13.86 -27.22
C GLU A 375 -3.93 -13.79 -25.90
N ARG A 376 -5.26 -13.73 -25.96
CA ARG A 376 -6.10 -13.80 -24.75
C ARG A 376 -6.21 -15.23 -24.26
N LEU A 377 -5.96 -15.42 -22.97
CA LEU A 377 -6.11 -16.69 -22.30
C LEU A 377 -7.49 -16.80 -21.61
N PRO A 378 -8.05 -18.04 -21.50
CA PRO A 378 -9.33 -18.26 -20.82
C PRO A 378 -9.21 -18.10 -19.30
N TRP A 379 -10.35 -17.90 -18.65
CA TRP A 379 -10.51 -17.94 -17.19
C TRP A 379 -10.88 -19.36 -16.76
N ASP A 380 -9.94 -20.28 -16.82
CA ASP A 380 -10.12 -21.71 -16.51
C ASP A 380 -9.45 -22.14 -15.20
N GLY A 381 -8.71 -21.21 -14.55
CA GLY A 381 -7.96 -21.49 -13.34
C GLY A 381 -6.59 -22.15 -13.58
N GLU A 382 -6.27 -22.51 -14.83
CA GLU A 382 -5.08 -23.27 -15.20
C GLU A 382 -4.16 -22.47 -16.15
N SER A 383 -4.74 -21.78 -17.13
CA SER A 383 -4.01 -20.98 -18.12
C SER A 383 -3.36 -19.76 -17.47
N ALA A 384 -2.04 -19.80 -17.29
CA ALA A 384 -1.28 -18.70 -16.69
C ALA A 384 -0.84 -17.67 -17.73
N GLY A 385 -1.02 -16.37 -17.43
CA GLY A 385 -0.63 -15.28 -18.30
C GLY A 385 -0.34 -13.99 -17.55
N GLU A 386 0.17 -12.97 -18.25
CA GLU A 386 0.33 -11.64 -17.69
C GLU A 386 -1.05 -11.01 -17.45
N LEU A 387 -1.27 -10.51 -16.25
CA LEU A 387 -2.50 -9.82 -15.86
C LEU A 387 -2.52 -8.40 -16.42
N GLU A 388 -3.54 -8.09 -17.20
CA GLU A 388 -3.86 -6.73 -17.62
C GLU A 388 -5.21 -6.29 -17.05
N VAL A 389 -5.28 -5.03 -16.59
CA VAL A 389 -6.50 -4.49 -15.95
C VAL A 389 -6.89 -3.13 -16.52
N ARG A 390 -8.19 -2.82 -16.41
CA ARG A 390 -8.77 -1.54 -16.80
C ARG A 390 -9.97 -1.19 -15.91
N GLY A 391 -10.16 0.10 -15.59
CA GLY A 391 -11.29 0.52 -14.77
C GLY A 391 -11.25 1.99 -14.38
N PRO A 392 -12.30 2.54 -13.73
CA PRO A 392 -12.42 3.96 -13.44
C PRO A 392 -11.43 4.49 -12.37
N TRP A 393 -10.77 3.59 -11.63
CA TRP A 393 -9.69 3.92 -10.69
C TRP A 393 -8.37 3.24 -11.04
N ILE A 394 -8.24 2.76 -12.27
CA ILE A 394 -6.99 2.19 -12.82
C ILE A 394 -6.28 3.29 -13.61
N ALA A 395 -4.97 3.42 -13.40
CA ALA A 395 -4.16 4.40 -14.11
C ALA A 395 -4.14 4.11 -15.62
N GLY A 396 -4.38 5.14 -16.43
CA GLY A 396 -4.27 5.07 -17.90
C GLY A 396 -2.97 5.65 -18.43
N ALA A 397 -2.15 6.28 -17.57
CA ALA A 397 -0.87 6.89 -17.90
C ALA A 397 -0.09 7.20 -16.61
N TYR A 398 1.17 7.56 -16.74
CA TYR A 398 1.99 8.14 -15.67
C TYR A 398 2.16 9.64 -15.83
N TYR A 399 2.34 10.33 -14.72
CA TYR A 399 2.69 11.74 -14.67
C TYR A 399 4.09 11.98 -15.27
N ASN A 400 4.24 13.08 -16.00
CA ASN A 400 5.47 13.40 -16.72
C ASN A 400 5.97 14.84 -16.45
N GLY A 401 5.48 15.47 -15.39
CA GLY A 401 5.78 16.85 -15.06
C GLY A 401 4.59 17.80 -15.27
N PRO A 402 4.65 19.04 -14.74
CA PRO A 402 3.52 19.97 -14.69
C PRO A 402 2.90 20.30 -16.04
N ASP A 403 3.74 20.51 -17.07
CA ASP A 403 3.33 21.00 -18.39
C ASP A 403 3.51 19.95 -19.49
N ALA A 404 3.73 18.69 -19.12
CA ALA A 404 4.02 17.62 -20.07
C ALA A 404 2.84 16.67 -20.25
N GLU A 405 2.69 16.14 -21.46
CA GLU A 405 1.72 15.10 -21.76
C GLU A 405 2.01 13.84 -20.92
N PRO A 406 0.97 13.16 -20.38
CA PRO A 406 1.13 11.95 -19.62
C PRO A 406 1.85 10.83 -20.40
N LEU A 407 2.73 10.08 -19.73
CA LEU A 407 3.51 9.00 -20.33
C LEU A 407 2.70 7.70 -20.38
N ARG A 408 2.70 7.06 -21.55
CA ARG A 408 2.13 5.71 -21.76
C ARG A 408 3.19 4.77 -22.33
N PRO A 409 4.16 4.30 -21.53
CA PRO A 409 5.16 3.35 -22.01
C PRO A 409 4.49 2.04 -22.49
N THR A 410 4.92 1.52 -23.63
CA THR A 410 4.33 0.32 -24.26
C THR A 410 4.55 -0.97 -23.48
N ASP A 411 5.57 -0.97 -22.60
CA ASP A 411 5.82 -2.05 -21.63
C ASP A 411 4.85 -1.99 -20.43
N LYS A 412 4.05 -0.91 -20.30
CA LYS A 412 3.09 -0.68 -19.21
C LYS A 412 1.66 -0.54 -19.67
N PHE A 413 1.44 -0.16 -20.90
CA PHE A 413 0.10 0.03 -21.45
C PHE A 413 0.00 -0.64 -22.80
N SER A 414 -1.09 -1.40 -23.02
CA SER A 414 -1.41 -1.94 -24.32
C SER A 414 -1.95 -0.84 -25.25
N GLU A 415 -1.94 -1.09 -26.57
CA GLU A 415 -2.47 -0.14 -27.56
C GLU A 415 -3.96 0.17 -27.35
N ASP A 416 -4.73 -0.80 -26.85
CA ASP A 416 -6.17 -0.67 -26.53
C ASP A 416 -6.43 -0.16 -25.09
N GLY A 417 -5.39 0.36 -24.40
CA GLY A 417 -5.49 1.14 -23.16
C GLY A 417 -5.59 0.32 -21.88
N TRP A 418 -5.15 -0.94 -21.86
CA TRP A 418 -5.05 -1.74 -20.64
C TRP A 418 -3.72 -1.49 -19.93
N LEU A 419 -3.77 -1.47 -18.62
CA LEU A 419 -2.56 -1.47 -17.77
C LEU A 419 -2.00 -2.89 -17.69
N LYS A 420 -0.76 -3.07 -18.13
CA LYS A 420 0.05 -4.27 -17.94
C LYS A 420 0.63 -4.25 -16.53
N THR A 421 0.14 -5.10 -15.66
CA THR A 421 0.52 -5.07 -14.24
C THR A 421 1.93 -5.58 -13.98
N GLY A 422 2.41 -6.45 -14.87
CA GLY A 422 3.64 -7.21 -14.69
C GLY A 422 3.49 -8.34 -13.67
N ASP A 423 2.28 -8.64 -13.22
CA ASP A 423 1.97 -9.81 -12.40
C ASP A 423 1.48 -10.94 -13.32
N VAL A 424 1.89 -12.17 -13.04
CA VAL A 424 1.51 -13.39 -13.79
C VAL A 424 0.68 -14.28 -12.88
N GLY A 425 -0.38 -14.86 -13.44
CA GLY A 425 -1.25 -15.74 -12.67
C GLY A 425 -2.35 -16.34 -13.52
N THR A 426 -3.29 -16.99 -12.85
CA THR A 426 -4.49 -17.59 -13.42
C THR A 426 -5.74 -16.89 -12.90
N ILE A 427 -6.85 -16.97 -13.63
CA ILE A 427 -8.16 -16.52 -13.17
C ILE A 427 -9.12 -17.69 -13.28
N SER A 428 -9.80 -18.02 -12.16
CA SER A 428 -10.80 -19.09 -12.16
C SER A 428 -12.08 -18.69 -12.93
N PRO A 429 -12.93 -19.66 -13.34
CA PRO A 429 -14.19 -19.36 -14.04
C PRO A 429 -15.13 -18.43 -13.27
N ASP A 430 -15.04 -18.39 -11.95
CA ASP A 430 -15.82 -17.50 -11.07
C ASP A 430 -15.08 -16.22 -10.69
N GLY A 431 -13.94 -15.90 -11.35
CA GLY A 431 -13.27 -14.61 -11.34
C GLY A 431 -12.27 -14.38 -10.19
N PHE A 432 -11.76 -15.45 -9.57
CA PHE A 432 -10.69 -15.34 -8.55
C PHE A 432 -9.32 -15.38 -9.20
N LEU A 433 -8.50 -14.41 -8.85
CA LEU A 433 -7.12 -14.29 -9.26
C LEU A 433 -6.22 -15.11 -8.34
N THR A 434 -5.38 -15.94 -8.92
CA THR A 434 -4.26 -16.61 -8.25
C THR A 434 -2.96 -16.17 -8.91
N LEU A 435 -2.18 -15.35 -8.23
CA LEU A 435 -0.87 -14.91 -8.71
C LEU A 435 0.18 -16.00 -8.45
N THR A 436 0.91 -16.32 -9.49
CA THR A 436 2.05 -17.24 -9.41
C THR A 436 3.34 -16.49 -9.14
N ASP A 437 3.57 -15.36 -9.82
CA ASP A 437 4.77 -14.54 -9.63
C ASP A 437 4.66 -13.18 -10.35
N ARG A 438 5.72 -12.38 -10.25
CA ARG A 438 5.98 -11.26 -11.14
C ARG A 438 6.64 -11.73 -12.43
N ALA A 439 6.27 -11.19 -13.57
CA ALA A 439 6.85 -11.55 -14.88
C ALA A 439 8.40 -11.48 -14.90
N LYS A 440 8.98 -10.58 -14.08
CA LYS A 440 10.43 -10.42 -13.88
C LYS A 440 11.05 -11.32 -12.80
N ASP A 441 10.23 -11.94 -11.97
CA ASP A 441 10.67 -12.77 -10.84
C ASP A 441 10.39 -14.26 -11.07
N VAL A 442 9.50 -14.58 -12.03
CA VAL A 442 9.30 -15.95 -12.53
C VAL A 442 10.62 -16.51 -13.04
N ILE A 443 10.97 -17.70 -12.57
CA ILE A 443 12.20 -18.38 -12.92
C ILE A 443 11.97 -19.22 -14.16
N LYS A 444 12.62 -18.87 -15.27
CA LYS A 444 12.44 -19.53 -16.58
C LYS A 444 13.44 -20.65 -16.73
N SER A 445 13.04 -21.88 -16.38
CA SER A 445 13.91 -23.04 -16.32
C SER A 445 13.54 -24.05 -17.41
N GLY A 446 14.39 -24.17 -18.44
CA GLY A 446 14.21 -25.18 -19.50
C GLY A 446 12.93 -25.02 -20.34
N GLY A 447 12.40 -23.81 -20.44
CA GLY A 447 11.14 -23.53 -21.14
C GLY A 447 9.89 -23.58 -20.24
N GLU A 448 10.05 -24.02 -18.99
CA GLU A 448 8.99 -24.09 -17.98
C GLU A 448 9.13 -22.96 -16.96
N TRP A 449 8.05 -22.59 -16.30
CA TRP A 449 8.04 -21.56 -15.29
C TRP A 449 8.06 -22.15 -13.88
N ILE A 450 8.92 -21.61 -13.01
CA ILE A 450 8.96 -21.94 -11.59
C ILE A 450 8.53 -20.69 -10.81
N SER A 451 7.51 -20.83 -9.96
CA SER A 451 7.05 -19.76 -9.08
C SER A 451 8.02 -19.58 -7.92
N SER A 452 8.64 -18.42 -7.83
CA SER A 452 9.48 -18.06 -6.70
C SER A 452 8.65 -17.87 -5.43
N VAL A 453 7.41 -17.38 -5.54
CA VAL A 453 6.48 -17.16 -4.42
C VAL A 453 6.02 -18.49 -3.81
N GLU A 454 5.74 -19.49 -4.63
CA GLU A 454 5.37 -20.82 -4.14
C GLU A 454 6.48 -21.48 -3.34
N LEU A 455 7.72 -21.41 -3.83
CA LEU A 455 8.91 -21.87 -3.12
C LEU A 455 9.14 -21.12 -1.79
N GLU A 456 8.97 -19.80 -1.79
CA GLU A 456 9.07 -18.95 -0.60
C GLU A 456 8.03 -19.31 0.46
N ASN A 457 6.78 -19.47 0.06
CA ASN A 457 5.69 -19.85 0.97
C ASN A 457 5.91 -21.23 1.57
N ALA A 458 6.35 -22.20 0.76
CA ALA A 458 6.67 -23.53 1.23
C ALA A 458 7.85 -23.49 2.22
N LEU A 459 8.92 -22.76 1.94
CA LEU A 459 10.04 -22.58 2.85
C LEU A 459 9.63 -21.90 4.17
N MET A 460 8.82 -20.85 4.11
CA MET A 460 8.35 -20.15 5.31
C MET A 460 7.36 -20.95 6.15
N SER A 461 6.85 -22.09 5.66
CA SER A 461 6.04 -23.02 6.46
C SER A 461 6.92 -23.94 7.35
N HIS A 462 8.23 -24.03 7.09
CA HIS A 462 9.14 -24.78 7.94
C HIS A 462 9.38 -24.07 9.28
N PRO A 463 9.32 -24.78 10.44
CA PRO A 463 9.42 -24.17 11.77
C PRO A 463 10.73 -23.41 12.02
N ASP A 464 11.83 -23.80 11.38
CA ASP A 464 13.15 -23.17 11.52
C ASP A 464 13.36 -21.94 10.63
N VAL A 465 12.44 -21.64 9.69
CA VAL A 465 12.57 -20.52 8.74
C VAL A 465 11.71 -19.35 9.21
N THR A 466 12.30 -18.15 9.29
CA THR A 466 11.58 -16.91 9.59
C THR A 466 11.22 -16.12 8.34
N GLU A 467 12.16 -16.04 7.38
CA GLU A 467 11.95 -15.40 6.09
C GLU A 467 12.62 -16.23 4.99
N ALA A 468 12.02 -16.27 3.82
CA ALA A 468 12.63 -16.86 2.63
C ALA A 468 12.37 -15.99 1.41
N ALA A 469 13.37 -15.84 0.55
CA ALA A 469 13.23 -15.24 -0.76
C ALA A 469 13.94 -16.09 -1.81
N VAL A 470 13.26 -16.32 -2.93
CA VAL A 470 13.80 -17.13 -4.02
C VAL A 470 13.96 -16.27 -5.26
N VAL A 471 15.11 -16.33 -5.90
CA VAL A 471 15.43 -15.54 -7.08
C VAL A 471 15.96 -16.41 -8.22
N ALA A 472 15.66 -16.02 -9.45
CA ALA A 472 16.28 -16.59 -10.63
C ALA A 472 17.77 -16.25 -10.65
N VAL A 473 18.62 -17.26 -10.90
CA VAL A 473 20.04 -17.08 -11.18
C VAL A 473 20.42 -17.82 -12.46
N PRO A 474 21.39 -17.31 -13.25
CA PRO A 474 21.79 -17.93 -14.50
C PRO A 474 22.24 -19.39 -14.33
N ASP A 475 21.86 -20.25 -15.27
CA ASP A 475 22.25 -21.63 -15.35
C ASP A 475 22.54 -22.00 -16.81
N GLU A 476 23.71 -22.63 -17.06
CA GLU A 476 24.16 -22.98 -18.43
C GLU A 476 23.25 -23.98 -19.14
N LYS A 477 22.61 -24.88 -18.39
CA LYS A 477 21.78 -25.94 -18.96
C LYS A 477 20.32 -25.52 -19.10
N TRP A 478 19.80 -24.82 -18.10
CA TRP A 478 18.38 -24.54 -17.97
C TRP A 478 17.99 -23.09 -18.24
N GLY A 479 18.97 -22.22 -18.54
CA GLY A 479 18.78 -20.77 -18.66
C GLY A 479 18.77 -20.11 -17.28
N GLU A 480 17.80 -20.46 -16.45
CA GLU A 480 17.71 -19.99 -15.06
C GLU A 480 17.41 -21.14 -14.08
N ARG A 481 17.88 -21.02 -12.86
CA ARG A 481 17.53 -21.91 -11.73
C ARG A 481 17.26 -21.11 -10.46
N PRO A 482 16.43 -21.64 -9.53
CA PRO A 482 16.15 -20.99 -8.27
C PRO A 482 17.37 -20.99 -7.34
N LEU A 483 17.66 -19.81 -6.76
CA LEU A 483 18.51 -19.63 -5.59
C LEU A 483 17.59 -19.32 -4.39
N ALA A 484 17.59 -20.20 -3.38
CA ALA A 484 16.86 -19.97 -2.14
C ALA A 484 17.74 -19.22 -1.14
N THR A 485 17.26 -18.06 -0.69
CA THR A 485 17.86 -17.30 0.41
C THR A 485 16.95 -17.43 1.63
N VAL A 486 17.48 -17.92 2.76
CA VAL A 486 16.70 -18.19 3.97
C VAL A 486 17.25 -17.43 5.17
N VAL A 487 16.36 -16.98 6.04
CA VAL A 487 16.64 -16.46 7.36
C VAL A 487 16.17 -17.51 8.36
N LEU A 488 17.10 -18.08 9.11
CA LEU A 488 16.81 -19.11 10.10
C LEU A 488 16.50 -18.50 11.46
N ARG A 489 15.66 -19.17 12.25
CA ARG A 489 15.41 -18.81 13.65
C ARG A 489 16.66 -18.99 14.47
N GLU A 490 16.77 -18.24 15.56
CA GLU A 490 17.80 -18.45 16.56
C GLU A 490 17.67 -19.88 17.16
N GLY A 491 18.76 -20.64 17.13
CA GLY A 491 18.79 -22.04 17.57
C GLY A 491 18.23 -23.06 16.57
N ALA A 492 17.96 -22.64 15.32
CA ALA A 492 17.54 -23.55 14.25
C ALA A 492 18.60 -24.66 13.99
N THR A 493 18.11 -25.84 13.66
CA THR A 493 18.98 -27.02 13.38
C THR A 493 18.88 -27.49 11.93
N ALA A 494 17.93 -26.95 11.15
CA ALA A 494 17.76 -27.34 9.76
C ALA A 494 18.94 -26.90 8.89
N ASP A 495 19.51 -27.83 8.15
CA ASP A 495 20.44 -27.57 7.06
C ASP A 495 19.71 -27.49 5.71
N PHE A 496 20.42 -27.18 4.63
CA PHE A 496 19.82 -27.02 3.31
C PHE A 496 19.24 -28.33 2.75
N GLU A 497 19.82 -29.50 3.09
CA GLU A 497 19.27 -30.78 2.66
C GLU A 497 17.93 -31.07 3.37
N THR A 498 17.83 -30.76 4.65
CA THR A 498 16.58 -30.85 5.43
C THR A 498 15.50 -29.97 4.82
N LEU A 499 15.81 -28.71 4.49
CA LEU A 499 14.85 -27.79 3.85
C LEU A 499 14.45 -28.25 2.45
N ARG A 500 15.39 -28.81 1.69
CA ARG A 500 15.12 -29.35 0.35
C ARG A 500 14.23 -30.60 0.40
N VAL A 501 14.48 -31.50 1.35
CA VAL A 501 13.60 -32.66 1.59
C VAL A 501 12.20 -32.20 1.99
N PHE A 502 12.11 -31.24 2.91
CA PHE A 502 10.83 -30.66 3.32
C PHE A 502 10.01 -30.11 2.12
N LEU A 503 10.64 -29.36 1.21
CA LEU A 503 9.99 -28.89 0.00
C LEU A 503 9.50 -30.04 -0.89
N ALA A 504 10.27 -31.13 -0.99
CA ALA A 504 9.92 -32.28 -1.82
C ALA A 504 8.75 -33.10 -1.23
N ASP A 505 8.64 -33.17 0.10
CA ASP A 505 7.67 -33.99 0.82
C ASP A 505 6.29 -33.31 0.91
N GLU A 506 6.21 -31.99 0.82
CA GLU A 506 4.94 -31.25 0.82
C GLU A 506 4.03 -31.56 -0.38
N GLY A 507 4.56 -32.27 -1.41
CA GLY A 507 3.79 -32.70 -2.59
C GLY A 507 3.28 -31.58 -3.50
N ARG A 508 3.55 -30.32 -3.12
CA ARG A 508 3.15 -29.11 -3.85
C ARG A 508 4.22 -28.69 -4.87
N ILE A 509 5.50 -29.01 -4.59
CA ILE A 509 6.65 -28.62 -5.40
C ILE A 509 7.19 -29.84 -6.15
N ALA A 510 7.19 -29.78 -7.48
CA ALA A 510 7.76 -30.84 -8.28
C ALA A 510 9.30 -30.88 -8.12
N ARG A 511 9.91 -32.07 -8.12
CA ARG A 511 11.35 -32.23 -7.88
C ARG A 511 12.24 -31.39 -8.79
N TRP A 512 11.84 -31.16 -10.03
CA TRP A 512 12.60 -30.35 -10.98
C TRP A 512 12.56 -28.83 -10.67
N GLN A 513 11.61 -28.38 -9.85
CA GLN A 513 11.47 -26.99 -9.42
C GLN A 513 12.31 -26.66 -8.19
N LEU A 514 12.82 -27.68 -7.47
CA LEU A 514 13.54 -27.49 -6.22
C LEU A 514 14.81 -26.65 -6.42
N PRO A 515 15.13 -25.77 -5.46
CA PRO A 515 16.39 -25.03 -5.47
C PRO A 515 17.59 -25.96 -5.40
N GLU A 516 18.60 -25.67 -6.22
CA GLU A 516 19.91 -26.32 -6.17
C GLU A 516 20.97 -25.41 -5.53
N ARG A 517 20.64 -24.12 -5.35
CA ARG A 517 21.54 -23.12 -4.77
C ARG A 517 20.88 -22.51 -3.55
N TRP A 518 21.63 -22.43 -2.47
CA TRP A 518 21.13 -22.04 -1.15
C TRP A 518 22.09 -21.09 -0.46
N THR A 519 21.56 -20.15 0.31
CA THR A 519 22.33 -19.27 1.18
C THR A 519 21.52 -18.87 2.41
N VAL A 520 22.20 -18.74 3.57
CA VAL A 520 21.63 -18.14 4.78
C VAL A 520 22.01 -16.66 4.81
N ILE A 521 21.06 -15.81 5.14
CA ILE A 521 21.25 -14.37 5.31
C ILE A 521 20.64 -13.91 6.65
N GLU A 522 21.13 -12.81 7.20
CA GLU A 522 20.61 -12.25 8.46
C GLU A 522 19.18 -11.72 8.32
N SER A 523 18.87 -11.12 7.17
CA SER A 523 17.52 -10.61 6.86
C SER A 523 17.33 -10.52 5.34
N VAL A 524 16.09 -10.77 4.86
CA VAL A 524 15.75 -10.52 3.46
C VAL A 524 15.68 -9.00 3.24
N PRO A 525 16.40 -8.45 2.24
CA PRO A 525 16.28 -7.03 1.88
C PRO A 525 14.83 -6.65 1.60
N LYS A 526 14.41 -5.47 2.08
CA LYS A 526 13.04 -4.99 1.93
C LYS A 526 12.99 -3.68 1.18
N THR A 527 11.96 -3.51 0.37
CA THR A 527 11.64 -2.24 -0.28
C THR A 527 11.16 -1.22 0.75
N SER A 528 11.05 0.05 0.34
CA SER A 528 10.51 1.14 1.17
C SER A 528 9.11 0.89 1.75
N VAL A 529 8.38 -0.10 1.23
CA VAL A 529 7.02 -0.47 1.68
C VAL A 529 6.96 -1.83 2.37
N GLY A 530 8.12 -2.41 2.73
CA GLY A 530 8.21 -3.66 3.48
C GLY A 530 8.09 -4.95 2.66
N LYS A 531 8.08 -4.87 1.31
CA LYS A 531 8.11 -6.04 0.42
C LYS A 531 9.54 -6.54 0.26
N PHE A 532 9.74 -7.83 0.01
CA PHE A 532 11.05 -8.39 -0.31
C PHE A 532 11.65 -7.75 -1.57
N ASP A 533 12.89 -7.29 -1.48
CA ASP A 533 13.62 -6.69 -2.60
C ASP A 533 14.54 -7.73 -3.27
N LYS A 534 13.94 -8.54 -4.13
CA LYS A 534 14.63 -9.58 -4.91
C LYS A 534 15.72 -9.02 -5.85
N LYS A 535 15.61 -7.73 -6.25
CA LYS A 535 16.64 -7.08 -7.07
C LYS A 535 17.98 -6.96 -6.33
N VAL A 536 17.93 -6.62 -5.05
CA VAL A 536 19.13 -6.56 -4.20
C VAL A 536 19.77 -7.94 -4.08
N LEU A 537 18.96 -8.99 -3.91
CA LEU A 537 19.48 -10.37 -3.82
C LEU A 537 20.16 -10.82 -5.13
N ARG A 538 19.52 -10.56 -6.30
CA ARG A 538 20.12 -10.87 -7.60
C ARG A 538 21.45 -10.15 -7.80
N ARG A 539 21.52 -8.87 -7.41
CA ARG A 539 22.77 -8.10 -7.49
C ARG A 539 23.84 -8.66 -6.57
N ARG A 540 23.51 -8.94 -5.30
CA ARG A 540 24.45 -9.55 -4.36
C ARG A 540 25.00 -10.89 -4.86
N TYR A 541 24.14 -11.70 -5.51
CA TYR A 541 24.57 -12.94 -6.14
C TYR A 541 25.53 -12.68 -7.30
N ALA A 542 25.18 -11.77 -8.22
CA ALA A 542 26.00 -11.43 -9.37
C ALA A 542 27.38 -10.85 -8.97
N ASP A 543 27.41 -10.08 -7.88
CA ASP A 543 28.64 -9.47 -7.32
C ASP A 543 29.44 -10.45 -6.44
N GLY A 544 29.00 -11.73 -6.28
CA GLY A 544 29.68 -12.71 -5.45
C GLY A 544 29.64 -12.43 -3.94
N GLN A 545 28.65 -11.66 -3.48
CA GLN A 545 28.51 -11.22 -2.09
C GLN A 545 27.69 -12.20 -1.23
N LEU A 546 27.19 -13.29 -1.81
CA LEU A 546 26.46 -14.33 -1.10
C LEU A 546 27.31 -15.59 -1.02
N ASP A 547 27.38 -16.19 0.17
CA ASP A 547 27.98 -17.52 0.37
C ASP A 547 26.95 -18.58 -0.05
N VAL A 548 27.11 -19.09 -1.28
CA VAL A 548 26.14 -19.99 -1.91
C VAL A 548 26.62 -21.41 -1.89
N THR A 549 25.84 -22.27 -1.23
CA THR A 549 26.02 -23.73 -1.27
C THR A 549 25.21 -24.30 -2.43
N ARG A 550 25.80 -25.23 -3.19
CA ARG A 550 25.13 -26.02 -4.24
C ARG A 550 24.91 -27.44 -3.76
N LEU A 551 23.65 -27.91 -3.81
CA LEU A 551 23.25 -29.29 -3.47
C LEU A 551 23.16 -30.18 -4.71
#